data_43339ec7ee171b78e2245fb01b27e3d0
#
_entry.id   43339ec7ee171b78e2245fb01b27e3d0
#
_cell.length_a   1.000
_cell.length_b   1.000
_cell.length_c   1.000
_cell.angle_alpha   90.00
_cell.angle_beta   90.00
_cell.angle_gamma   90.00
#
_symmetry.space_group_name_H-M   'P 1'
#
loop_
_entity.id
_entity.type
_entity.pdbx_description
1 polymer ?
#
loop_
_entity_poly.entity_id
_entity_poly.type
_entity_poly.pdbx_seq_one_letter_code
_entity_poly.pdbx_strand_id
1 'polypeptide(L)'
;IAFAIQEHTEIKNKYGVVRELVGHGLGRSLHEDPQMPNYGKRGSGPKLKENLVLAIEPMINLGSREVFTDEDGWTVRTRDGKPSVHFEHDVCVKRNKALILSDYSIIEAAEKANLNLNTSYYS
;
A
#
# COMPACT_ATOMS: atom_id res chain seq x y z
N ILE A 1 -3.74 10.58 -3.58
CA ILE A 1 -3.06 9.43 -2.98
C ILE A 1 -2.45 8.60 -4.10
N ALA A 2 -3.24 7.96 -4.94
CA ALA A 2 -2.81 7.03 -6.01
C ALA A 2 -1.60 7.53 -6.84
N PHE A 3 -1.65 8.77 -7.34
CA PHE A 3 -0.52 9.35 -8.08
C PHE A 3 0.75 9.47 -7.20
N ALA A 4 0.62 9.85 -5.93
CA ALA A 4 1.78 10.01 -5.05
C ALA A 4 2.49 8.68 -4.79
N ILE A 5 1.72 7.58 -4.63
CA ILE A 5 2.27 6.23 -4.52
C ILE A 5 3.01 5.87 -5.80
N GLN A 6 2.39 6.01 -6.96
CA GLN A 6 3.01 5.71 -8.24
C GLN A 6 4.25 6.58 -8.51
N GLU A 7 4.18 7.88 -8.22
CA GLU A 7 5.31 8.79 -8.40
C GLU A 7 6.52 8.34 -7.58
N HIS A 8 6.30 7.99 -6.32
CA HIS A 8 7.37 7.57 -5.43
C HIS A 8 7.93 6.20 -5.85
N THR A 9 7.09 5.21 -6.08
CA THR A 9 7.50 3.82 -6.29
C THR A 9 7.92 3.55 -7.73
N GLU A 10 7.06 3.84 -8.71
CA GLU A 10 7.28 3.47 -10.10
C GLU A 10 8.12 4.51 -10.86
N ILE A 11 7.79 5.80 -10.71
CA ILE A 11 8.44 6.84 -11.50
C ILE A 11 9.85 7.14 -10.98
N LYS A 12 10.00 7.37 -9.67
CA LYS A 12 11.29 7.72 -9.05
C LYS A 12 12.19 6.52 -8.81
N ASN A 13 11.63 5.42 -8.28
CA ASN A 13 12.41 4.26 -7.82
C ASN A 13 12.36 3.05 -8.74
N LYS A 14 11.58 3.10 -9.84
CA LYS A 14 11.53 2.07 -10.89
C LYS A 14 11.02 0.69 -10.42
N TYR A 15 10.25 0.63 -9.35
CA TYR A 15 9.56 -0.57 -8.90
C TYR A 15 8.27 -0.80 -9.69
N GLY A 16 7.79 -2.03 -9.74
CA GLY A 16 6.50 -2.37 -10.33
C GLY A 16 5.36 -2.14 -9.34
N VAL A 17 4.39 -1.30 -9.70
CA VAL A 17 3.17 -1.11 -8.90
C VAL A 17 2.07 -2.01 -9.42
N VAL A 18 1.60 -2.96 -8.62
CA VAL A 18 0.50 -3.87 -8.97
C VAL A 18 -0.77 -3.08 -9.24
N ARG A 19 -1.50 -3.44 -10.30
CA ARG A 19 -2.70 -2.73 -10.80
C ARG A 19 -4.00 -3.45 -10.45
N GLU A 20 -3.93 -4.77 -10.34
CA GLU A 20 -5.07 -5.68 -10.22
C GLU A 20 -5.69 -5.66 -8.82
N LEU A 21 -4.90 -5.27 -7.83
CA LEU A 21 -5.28 -5.21 -6.43
C LEU A 21 -5.16 -3.77 -5.96
N VAL A 22 -6.17 -3.30 -5.24
CA VAL A 22 -6.30 -1.91 -4.82
C VAL A 22 -6.81 -1.83 -3.39
N GLY A 23 -6.48 -0.74 -2.71
CA GLY A 23 -7.09 -0.44 -1.42
C GLY A 23 -8.56 -0.02 -1.56
N HIS A 24 -9.19 0.25 -0.45
CA HIS A 24 -10.64 0.44 -0.38
C HIS A 24 -11.06 1.36 0.77
N GLY A 25 -12.32 1.77 0.75
CA GLY A 25 -12.97 2.37 1.91
C GLY A 25 -13.18 1.34 3.02
N LEU A 26 -13.23 1.83 4.24
CA LEU A 26 -13.54 1.07 5.44
C LEU A 26 -14.70 1.71 6.17
N GLY A 27 -15.63 0.90 6.67
CA GLY A 27 -16.77 1.37 7.42
C GLY A 27 -17.45 0.26 8.22
N ARG A 28 -18.69 -0.02 7.91
CA ARG A 28 -19.43 -1.14 8.53
C ARG A 28 -18.97 -2.50 7.95
N SER A 29 -18.52 -2.48 6.71
CA SER A 29 -17.95 -3.63 6.04
C SER A 29 -16.44 -3.45 5.88
N LEU A 30 -15.72 -4.57 5.75
CA LEU A 30 -14.27 -4.55 5.53
C LEU A 30 -13.93 -3.85 4.22
N HIS A 31 -14.70 -4.09 3.16
CA HIS A 31 -14.50 -3.47 1.86
C HIS A 31 -15.71 -2.61 1.50
N GLU A 32 -15.49 -1.30 1.39
CA GLU A 32 -16.49 -0.32 0.98
C GLU A 32 -15.91 0.63 -0.09
N ASP A 33 -16.78 1.37 -0.76
CA ASP A 33 -16.36 2.48 -1.62
C ASP A 33 -15.70 3.61 -0.79
N PRO A 34 -14.77 4.35 -1.39
CA PRO A 34 -14.27 4.24 -2.76
C PRO A 34 -13.14 3.21 -2.89
N GLN A 35 -12.94 2.69 -4.10
CA GLN A 35 -11.69 2.00 -4.43
C GLN A 35 -10.51 2.97 -4.34
N MET A 36 -9.38 2.46 -3.86
CA MET A 36 -8.15 3.22 -3.60
C MET A 36 -6.98 2.66 -4.43
N PRO A 37 -6.92 2.93 -5.75
CA PRO A 37 -5.83 2.43 -6.59
C PRO A 37 -4.48 3.03 -6.17
N ASN A 38 -3.42 2.28 -6.41
CA ASN A 38 -2.04 2.66 -6.11
C ASN A 38 -1.34 3.37 -7.29
N TYR A 39 -2.10 3.76 -8.32
CA TYR A 39 -1.64 4.45 -9.51
C TYR A 39 -2.75 5.36 -10.06
N GLY A 40 -2.37 6.36 -10.82
CA GLY A 40 -3.35 7.26 -11.43
C GLY A 40 -2.78 8.61 -11.83
N LYS A 41 -3.66 9.52 -12.20
CA LYS A 41 -3.30 10.89 -12.58
C LYS A 41 -3.35 11.83 -11.39
N ARG A 42 -2.42 12.79 -11.33
CA ARG A 42 -2.45 13.86 -10.33
C ARG A 42 -3.77 14.64 -10.42
N GLY A 43 -4.39 14.88 -9.26
CA GLY A 43 -5.63 15.64 -9.18
C GLY A 43 -6.90 14.92 -9.66
N SER A 44 -6.82 13.62 -9.99
CA SER A 44 -7.98 12.80 -10.33
C SER A 44 -8.54 12.04 -9.13
N GLY A 45 -9.72 11.46 -9.31
CA GLY A 45 -10.41 10.65 -8.31
C GLY A 45 -11.41 11.45 -7.47
N PRO A 46 -12.15 10.77 -6.59
CA PRO A 46 -13.14 11.41 -5.73
C PRO A 46 -12.47 12.33 -4.71
N LYS A 47 -13.19 13.38 -4.32
CA LYS A 47 -12.76 14.26 -3.23
C LYS A 47 -12.82 13.50 -1.90
N LEU A 48 -11.71 13.50 -1.18
CA LEU A 48 -11.67 12.92 0.15
C LEU A 48 -12.51 13.78 1.12
N LYS A 49 -13.47 13.16 1.76
CA LYS A 49 -14.32 13.79 2.78
C LYS A 49 -13.71 13.58 4.15
N GLU A 50 -13.90 14.54 5.04
CA GLU A 50 -13.49 14.39 6.44
C GLU A 50 -14.19 13.17 7.07
N ASN A 51 -13.46 12.42 7.87
CA ASN A 51 -13.83 11.14 8.50
C ASN A 51 -14.03 9.95 7.56
N LEU A 52 -13.68 10.08 6.28
CA LEU A 52 -13.55 8.91 5.42
C LEU A 52 -12.38 8.06 5.92
N VAL A 53 -12.59 6.76 6.07
CA VAL A 53 -11.55 5.80 6.42
C VAL A 53 -11.19 4.99 5.18
N LEU A 54 -9.90 4.83 4.95
CA LEU A 54 -9.35 4.19 3.75
C LEU A 54 -8.25 3.21 4.15
N ALA A 55 -8.27 2.02 3.57
CA ALA A 55 -7.11 1.14 3.50
C ALA A 55 -6.21 1.61 2.34
N ILE A 56 -4.96 1.94 2.67
CA ILE A 56 -3.92 2.29 1.69
C ILE A 56 -2.90 1.16 1.74
N GLU A 57 -2.92 0.31 0.73
CA GLU A 57 -2.26 -1.00 0.74
C GLU A 57 -1.51 -1.31 -0.57
N PRO A 58 -0.50 -0.53 -0.91
CA PRO A 58 0.25 -0.76 -2.13
C PRO A 58 1.01 -2.09 -2.10
N MET A 59 0.93 -2.82 -3.22
CA MET A 59 1.74 -3.99 -3.51
C MET A 59 2.82 -3.58 -4.50
N ILE A 60 4.08 -3.70 -4.10
CA ILE A 60 5.23 -3.17 -4.84
C ILE A 60 6.20 -4.31 -5.15
N ASN A 61 6.42 -4.54 -6.45
CA ASN A 61 7.32 -5.56 -6.97
C ASN A 61 8.70 -4.99 -7.23
N LEU A 62 9.74 -5.74 -6.88
CA LEU A 62 11.12 -5.38 -7.21
C LEU A 62 11.37 -5.37 -8.72
N GLY A 63 10.57 -6.09 -9.48
CA GLY A 63 10.65 -6.18 -10.94
C GLY A 63 9.43 -5.60 -11.65
N SER A 64 8.88 -6.39 -12.57
CA SER A 64 7.71 -6.01 -13.33
C SER A 64 6.45 -5.94 -12.44
N ARG A 65 5.48 -5.16 -12.87
CA ARG A 65 4.21 -4.99 -12.12
C ARG A 65 3.25 -6.16 -12.26
N GLU A 66 3.46 -7.02 -13.24
CA GLU A 66 2.56 -8.10 -13.59
C GLU A 66 2.55 -9.17 -12.52
N VAL A 67 1.34 -9.59 -12.17
CA VAL A 67 1.08 -10.68 -11.23
C VAL A 67 0.16 -11.73 -11.86
N PHE A 68 0.04 -12.87 -11.23
CA PHE A 68 -0.96 -13.89 -11.54
C PHE A 68 -1.43 -14.55 -10.26
N THR A 69 -2.63 -15.10 -10.28
CA THR A 69 -3.19 -15.86 -9.16
C THR A 69 -2.97 -17.35 -9.42
N ASP A 70 -2.49 -18.06 -8.39
CA ASP A 70 -2.31 -19.52 -8.44
C ASP A 70 -3.67 -20.24 -8.58
N GLU A 71 -3.62 -21.54 -8.84
CA GLU A 71 -4.82 -22.39 -9.00
C GLU A 71 -5.69 -22.47 -7.74
N ASP A 72 -5.13 -22.13 -6.57
CA ASP A 72 -5.90 -22.04 -5.31
C ASP A 72 -6.89 -20.86 -5.28
N GLY A 73 -6.83 -19.96 -6.27
CA GLY A 73 -7.68 -18.79 -6.38
C GLY A 73 -7.39 -17.69 -5.36
N TRP A 74 -6.32 -17.82 -4.57
CA TRP A 74 -5.97 -16.91 -3.48
C TRP A 74 -4.53 -16.39 -3.56
N THR A 75 -3.55 -17.27 -3.75
CA THR A 75 -2.14 -16.89 -3.76
C THR A 75 -1.79 -16.08 -5.00
N VAL A 76 -1.29 -14.87 -4.78
CA VAL A 76 -0.83 -13.98 -5.87
C VAL A 76 0.68 -13.97 -5.93
N ARG A 77 1.24 -14.16 -7.12
CA ARG A 77 2.69 -14.18 -7.36
C ARG A 77 3.09 -13.19 -8.42
N THR A 78 4.33 -12.69 -8.31
CA THR A 78 4.95 -11.88 -9.36
C THR A 78 5.24 -12.76 -10.58
N ARG A 79 4.94 -12.26 -11.78
CA ARG A 79 5.13 -13.02 -13.01
C ARG A 79 6.60 -13.27 -13.34
N ASP A 80 7.49 -12.40 -12.90
CA ASP A 80 8.95 -12.52 -13.10
C ASP A 80 9.67 -13.21 -11.94
N GLY A 81 8.96 -13.68 -10.92
CA GLY A 81 9.50 -14.39 -9.77
C GLY A 81 10.32 -13.55 -8.79
N LYS A 82 10.37 -12.23 -8.99
CA LYS A 82 11.10 -11.33 -8.08
C LYS A 82 10.30 -11.04 -6.81
N PRO A 83 10.96 -10.61 -5.72
CA PRO A 83 10.28 -10.25 -4.47
C PRO A 83 9.22 -9.17 -4.65
N SER A 84 8.18 -9.27 -3.85
CA SER A 84 7.14 -8.25 -3.69
C SER A 84 6.95 -7.91 -2.22
N VAL A 85 6.55 -6.69 -1.93
CA VAL A 85 6.16 -6.25 -0.59
C VAL A 85 4.74 -5.69 -0.61
N HIS A 86 4.02 -5.93 0.49
CA HIS A 86 2.69 -5.41 0.72
C HIS A 86 2.65 -4.81 2.12
N PHE A 87 2.38 -3.52 2.21
CA PHE A 87 2.16 -2.80 3.47
C PHE A 87 0.82 -2.11 3.41
N GLU A 88 0.13 -2.10 4.53
CA GLU A 88 -1.19 -1.50 4.66
C GLU A 88 -1.24 -0.54 5.84
N HIS A 89 -1.86 0.61 5.62
CA HIS A 89 -2.30 1.49 6.68
C HIS A 89 -3.77 1.85 6.52
N ASP A 90 -4.50 1.69 7.60
CA ASP A 90 -5.83 2.28 7.75
C ASP A 90 -5.70 3.74 8.14
N VAL A 91 -6.27 4.61 7.34
CA VAL A 91 -6.11 6.05 7.47
C VAL A 91 -7.46 6.74 7.53
N CYS A 92 -7.69 7.52 8.58
CA CYS A 92 -8.85 8.40 8.66
C CYS A 92 -8.49 9.80 8.14
N VAL A 93 -9.26 10.28 7.16
CA VAL A 93 -9.11 11.63 6.60
C VAL A 93 -9.58 12.67 7.60
N LYS A 94 -8.72 13.61 7.97
CA LYS A 94 -9.05 14.78 8.79
C LYS A 94 -8.77 16.06 8.02
N ARG A 95 -9.30 17.18 8.50
CA ARG A 95 -9.35 18.46 7.79
C ARG A 95 -7.98 18.91 7.21
N ASN A 96 -6.89 18.71 7.89
CA ASN A 96 -5.55 19.14 7.43
C ASN A 96 -4.48 18.07 7.62
N LYS A 97 -4.87 16.83 7.91
CA LYS A 97 -3.93 15.73 8.17
C LYS A 97 -4.60 14.38 7.94
N ALA A 98 -3.81 13.35 7.85
CA ALA A 98 -4.25 11.96 8.00
C ALA A 98 -4.07 11.53 9.47
N LEU A 99 -5.00 10.72 9.96
CA LEU A 99 -4.85 9.98 11.20
C LEU A 99 -4.64 8.51 10.84
N ILE A 100 -3.47 7.98 11.13
CA ILE A 100 -3.16 6.56 10.95
C ILE A 100 -3.81 5.81 12.10
N LEU A 101 -4.62 4.80 11.78
CA LEU A 101 -5.35 3.98 12.74
C LEU A 101 -4.62 2.66 13.05
N SER A 102 -3.85 2.15 12.08
CA SER A 102 -2.98 0.97 12.24
C SER A 102 -1.66 1.39 12.89
N ASP A 103 -1.45 1.00 14.14
CA ASP A 103 -0.23 1.35 14.89
C ASP A 103 0.84 0.25 14.71
N TYR A 104 1.96 0.62 14.10
CA TYR A 104 3.12 -0.27 13.90
C TYR A 104 4.20 -0.13 14.98
N SER A 105 3.99 0.71 16.00
CA SER A 105 5.00 1.01 17.03
C SER A 105 5.56 -0.24 17.73
N ILE A 106 4.72 -1.25 17.96
CA ILE A 106 5.13 -2.53 18.56
C ILE A 106 6.06 -3.30 17.62
N ILE A 107 5.74 -3.34 16.32
CA ILE A 107 6.54 -4.00 15.28
C ILE A 107 7.88 -3.29 15.14
N GLU A 108 7.88 -1.98 15.02
CA GLU A 108 9.09 -1.16 14.92
C GLU A 108 10.00 -1.30 16.15
N ALA A 109 9.41 -1.38 17.34
CA ALA A 109 10.16 -1.62 18.58
C ALA A 109 10.80 -3.01 18.59
N ALA A 110 10.07 -4.04 18.13
CA ALA A 110 10.60 -5.39 18.01
C ALA A 110 11.71 -5.49 16.96
N GLU A 111 11.58 -4.82 15.82
CA GLU A 111 12.63 -4.75 14.80
C GLU A 111 13.90 -4.09 15.33
N LYS A 112 13.77 -2.95 16.01
CA LYS A 112 14.90 -2.23 16.63
C LYS A 112 15.62 -3.05 17.70
N ALA A 113 14.88 -3.88 18.42
CA ALA A 113 15.42 -4.77 19.46
C ALA A 113 16.05 -6.05 18.90
N ASN A 114 15.76 -6.41 17.66
CA ASN A 114 16.25 -7.64 17.05
C ASN A 114 17.65 -7.45 16.44
N LEU A 115 18.67 -7.92 17.16
CA LEU A 115 20.08 -7.84 16.75
C LEU A 115 20.41 -8.63 15.46
N ASN A 116 19.51 -9.50 15.00
CA ASN A 116 19.69 -10.27 13.77
C ASN A 116 19.16 -9.53 12.53
N LEU A 117 18.45 -8.42 12.71
CA LEU A 117 18.02 -7.58 11.59
C LEU A 117 19.12 -6.58 11.22
N ASN A 118 19.49 -6.58 9.97
CA ASN A 118 20.45 -5.60 9.46
C ASN A 118 19.74 -4.26 9.25
N THR A 119 19.84 -3.36 10.21
CA THR A 119 19.18 -2.03 10.19
C THR A 119 19.94 -1.00 9.35
N SER A 120 21.01 -1.37 8.66
CA SER A 120 21.83 -0.44 7.86
C SER A 120 21.12 0.19 6.64
N TYR A 121 19.90 -0.25 6.34
CA TYR A 121 19.08 0.30 5.25
C TYR A 121 18.21 1.50 5.65
N TYR A 122 18.20 1.90 6.93
CA TYR A 122 17.36 2.99 7.46
C TYR A 122 18.14 4.26 7.83
N SER A 123 19.40 4.34 7.44
CA SER A 123 20.25 5.54 7.66
C SER A 123 20.32 6.45 6.44
#